data_25174de7f88823d520ab8640c1693a26
#
_entry.id   25174de7f88823d520ab8640c1693a26
#
_cell.length_a   1.000
_cell.length_b   1.000
_cell.length_c   1.000
_cell.angle_alpha   90.00
_cell.angle_beta   90.00
_cell.angle_gamma   90.00
#
_symmetry.space_group_name_H-M   'P 1'
#
loop_
_entity.id
_entity.type
_entity.pdbx_description
1 polymer ?
#
loop_
_entity_poly.entity_id
_entity_poly.type
_entity_poly.pdbx_seq_one_letter_code
_entity_poly.pdbx_strand_id
1 'polypeptide(L)'
;MHGNSSRIVCWLAIGAMLAAAASTAGAAYRLVILSDRTGGHQEGVYPSIIEEINLLRPDIVVTVGDQIEGYGDDMEAMSAEWDTLLAMLDVIEAPLYLTAGNHDIWSAESETLYRERTGFDPYYSFDHEGTHFVVLDNSRYEAWDQIDDDQLDWLLTDLQEYDLDDQIFVFYHKPLWLKTTVSGTSDPVHDLLVQHGVDAVFTGHFHHYFHGVYDGIPYTSIGSSGGHMYRAETEPVARGEFFQFAWVTVDERAFDLAVIDAGSVYPIGFHTVDDEREIVAIESEYVDVSPLRVSEEAAAPAEVVVSVENNAPVAIDDAIRWTIPDGWVVEPAETPVVIEPGAVGEWAFSIEPPEAVFPAPTFSLTYPMTNGMEVETDIQLRVMRSSSAHAFCTRPDVDGVLAEPCWLETSPVTKLYPAYDDSDIDGGTEFRFGFDDTHFYVSAVCFEPVVGEIAATNDERDSAVYRDDCVGFFIQPLLDEMVVYQIYGNPLGAVFDQRISFDDGMIYTTDVTWDGEYEAASKVYEDRWVFEAAIPLSEFGVVFGEDDVWRVNFRRKQQRTRGVEDWQIPIDYNPNTFGELLLK
;
A
#
# COMPACT_ATOMS: atom_id res chain seq x y z
N MET A 1 20.69 -97.70 37.83
CA MET A 1 20.79 -96.71 38.84
C MET A 1 20.51 -95.36 38.17
N HIS A 2 19.42 -94.83 38.47
CA HIS A 2 18.87 -93.50 38.41
C HIS A 2 19.50 -92.48 37.46
N GLY A 3 18.79 -92.16 36.41
CA GLY A 3 19.02 -91.02 35.56
C GLY A 3 17.71 -90.19 35.41
N ASN A 4 17.71 -89.04 35.92
CA ASN A 4 16.58 -88.06 35.92
C ASN A 4 16.57 -87.29 34.57
N SER A 5 15.48 -87.38 33.85
CA SER A 5 15.24 -86.62 32.65
C SER A 5 14.50 -85.36 33.02
N SER A 6 15.16 -84.25 32.95
CA SER A 6 14.53 -82.88 33.07
C SER A 6 14.02 -82.43 31.70
N ARG A 7 12.73 -82.24 31.60
CA ARG A 7 12.06 -81.58 30.44
C ARG A 7 12.28 -80.10 30.54
N ILE A 8 12.91 -79.47 29.53
CA ILE A 8 12.99 -78.05 29.32
C ILE A 8 11.75 -77.67 28.55
N VAL A 9 10.87 -76.85 29.19
CA VAL A 9 9.73 -76.15 28.57
C VAL A 9 10.23 -74.84 28.00
N CYS A 10 10.26 -74.71 26.68
CA CYS A 10 10.54 -73.49 25.98
C CYS A 10 9.30 -72.62 26.05
N TRP A 11 9.35 -71.52 26.79
CA TRP A 11 8.40 -70.41 26.69
C TRP A 11 8.83 -69.47 25.56
N LEU A 12 8.08 -69.44 24.45
CA LEU A 12 8.16 -68.43 23.44
C LEU A 12 7.43 -67.15 24.01
N ALA A 13 8.21 -66.25 24.51
CA ALA A 13 7.73 -64.88 24.80
C ALA A 13 7.63 -64.12 23.46
N ILE A 14 6.40 -63.92 22.96
CA ILE A 14 6.11 -62.97 21.90
C ILE A 14 6.17 -61.57 22.57
N GLY A 15 7.31 -60.91 22.46
CA GLY A 15 7.46 -59.51 22.78
C GLY A 15 6.86 -58.69 21.63
N ALA A 16 5.64 -58.18 21.80
CA ALA A 16 5.15 -57.08 21.00
C ALA A 16 6.03 -55.88 21.32
N MET A 17 6.92 -55.48 20.43
CA MET A 17 7.51 -54.16 20.42
C MET A 17 6.39 -53.19 19.99
N LEU A 18 5.77 -52.54 20.92
CA LEU A 18 5.15 -51.24 20.70
C LEU A 18 6.31 -50.27 20.45
N ALA A 19 6.59 -49.99 19.19
CA ALA A 19 7.30 -48.76 18.84
C ALA A 19 6.36 -47.60 19.20
N ALA A 20 6.53 -47.05 20.37
CA ALA A 20 6.08 -45.72 20.64
C ALA A 20 6.89 -44.82 19.68
N ALA A 21 6.27 -44.27 18.67
CA ALA A 21 6.80 -43.09 18.01
C ALA A 21 6.89 -42.03 19.11
N ALA A 22 8.08 -41.87 19.68
CA ALA A 22 8.38 -40.67 20.42
C ALA A 22 8.35 -39.54 19.38
N SER A 23 7.34 -38.71 19.38
CA SER A 23 7.44 -37.38 18.83
C SER A 23 8.69 -36.80 19.50
N THR A 24 9.75 -36.62 18.74
CA THR A 24 10.89 -35.84 19.20
C THR A 24 10.42 -34.41 19.27
N ALA A 25 9.99 -33.95 20.46
CA ALA A 25 9.87 -32.53 20.72
C ALA A 25 11.18 -31.90 20.25
N GLY A 26 11.12 -30.94 19.36
CA GLY A 26 12.28 -30.21 18.86
C GLY A 26 13.03 -29.58 20.02
N ALA A 27 14.31 -29.30 19.85
CA ALA A 27 15.03 -28.51 20.85
C ALA A 27 14.52 -27.06 20.79
N ALA A 28 14.50 -26.38 21.95
CA ALA A 28 14.22 -24.96 21.96
C ALA A 28 15.23 -24.19 21.09
N TYR A 29 14.74 -23.28 20.23
CA TYR A 29 15.56 -22.52 19.30
C TYR A 29 15.10 -21.06 19.17
N ARG A 30 15.91 -20.23 18.57
CA ARG A 30 15.69 -18.80 18.39
C ARG A 30 15.67 -18.47 16.91
N LEU A 31 14.55 -17.91 16.48
CA LEU A 31 14.33 -17.45 15.11
C LEU A 31 14.40 -15.93 15.09
N VAL A 32 15.07 -15.35 14.10
CA VAL A 32 14.95 -13.94 13.73
C VAL A 32 14.12 -13.83 12.46
N ILE A 33 13.17 -12.88 12.47
CA ILE A 33 12.43 -12.48 11.27
C ILE A 33 12.93 -11.10 10.87
N LEU A 34 13.53 -11.02 9.68
CA LEU A 34 14.12 -9.81 9.11
C LEU A 34 13.20 -9.31 7.99
N SER A 35 12.83 -8.04 8.04
CA SER A 35 11.85 -7.48 7.13
C SER A 35 12.46 -6.60 6.05
N ASP A 36 11.62 -5.77 5.45
CA ASP A 36 11.88 -4.89 4.32
C ASP A 36 13.16 -4.07 4.52
N ARG A 37 14.14 -4.31 3.65
CA ARG A 37 15.34 -3.49 3.57
C ARG A 37 15.12 -2.29 2.67
N THR A 38 14.24 -2.42 1.68
CA THR A 38 14.10 -1.53 0.55
C THR A 38 12.71 -0.87 0.47
N GLY A 39 12.39 -0.23 -0.65
CA GLY A 39 11.33 0.74 -0.73
C GLY A 39 11.83 2.08 -0.19
N GLY A 40 13.00 2.57 -0.71
CA GLY A 40 13.69 3.75 -0.22
C GLY A 40 14.60 3.45 0.98
N HIS A 41 15.60 2.55 0.79
CA HIS A 41 16.47 2.11 1.88
C HIS A 41 17.23 3.25 2.56
N GLN A 42 17.37 3.14 3.88
CA GLN A 42 18.15 4.06 4.70
C GLN A 42 19.58 3.53 4.87
N GLU A 43 20.57 4.33 4.43
CA GLU A 43 21.99 3.93 4.47
C GLU A 43 22.45 3.60 5.90
N GLY A 44 23.05 2.43 6.07
CA GLY A 44 23.64 2.00 7.34
C GLY A 44 22.67 1.31 8.31
N VAL A 45 21.36 1.41 8.13
CA VAL A 45 20.37 0.81 9.06
C VAL A 45 20.41 -0.72 8.97
N TYR A 46 20.20 -1.28 7.78
CA TYR A 46 20.16 -2.73 7.61
C TYR A 46 21.47 -3.43 8.02
N PRO A 47 22.68 -2.93 7.66
CA PRO A 47 23.92 -3.47 8.19
C PRO A 47 24.02 -3.44 9.72
N SER A 48 23.54 -2.38 10.35
CA SER A 48 23.54 -2.23 11.82
C SER A 48 22.64 -3.29 12.49
N ILE A 49 21.47 -3.55 11.91
CA ILE A 49 20.55 -4.61 12.36
C ILE A 49 21.22 -6.00 12.22
N ILE A 50 21.90 -6.26 11.10
CA ILE A 50 22.62 -7.52 10.90
C ILE A 50 23.73 -7.71 11.95
N GLU A 51 24.46 -6.65 12.30
CA GLU A 51 25.46 -6.71 13.38
C GLU A 51 24.81 -7.08 14.73
N GLU A 52 23.65 -6.51 15.06
CA GLU A 52 22.90 -6.83 16.27
C GLU A 52 22.39 -8.27 16.27
N ILE A 53 21.84 -8.74 15.16
CA ILE A 53 21.41 -10.15 14.99
C ILE A 53 22.56 -11.11 15.28
N ASN A 54 23.75 -10.85 14.75
CA ASN A 54 24.94 -11.68 15.00
C ASN A 54 25.37 -11.66 16.47
N LEU A 55 25.19 -10.53 17.17
CA LEU A 55 25.45 -10.46 18.63
C LEU A 55 24.45 -11.30 19.42
N LEU A 56 23.21 -11.35 19.00
CA LEU A 56 22.13 -12.12 19.65
C LEU A 56 22.23 -13.63 19.37
N ARG A 57 22.89 -14.02 18.25
CA ARG A 57 23.15 -15.41 17.85
C ARG A 57 21.86 -16.23 17.74
N PRO A 58 20.98 -15.93 16.80
CA PRO A 58 19.83 -16.77 16.50
C PRO A 58 20.29 -18.15 15.96
N ASP A 59 19.42 -19.13 16.03
CA ASP A 59 19.64 -20.44 15.46
C ASP A 59 19.25 -20.48 13.97
N ILE A 60 18.34 -19.56 13.54
CA ILE A 60 17.86 -19.41 12.16
C ILE A 60 17.38 -17.97 11.90
N VAL A 61 17.49 -17.52 10.66
CA VAL A 61 16.95 -16.23 10.18
C VAL A 61 16.05 -16.49 8.98
N VAL A 62 14.86 -15.88 8.96
CA VAL A 62 13.92 -15.89 7.82
C VAL A 62 13.57 -14.46 7.47
N THR A 63 13.50 -14.11 6.18
CA THR A 63 13.04 -12.77 5.76
C THR A 63 11.56 -12.79 5.39
N VAL A 64 10.94 -11.61 5.33
CA VAL A 64 9.55 -11.45 4.85
C VAL A 64 9.46 -10.64 3.55
N GLY A 65 10.56 -10.51 2.78
CA GLY A 65 10.57 -9.91 1.45
C GLY A 65 11.20 -8.52 1.37
N ASP A 66 11.17 -7.96 0.17
CA ASP A 66 11.63 -6.61 -0.20
C ASP A 66 13.10 -6.34 0.20
N GLN A 67 13.99 -7.09 -0.43
CA GLN A 67 15.40 -7.07 -0.11
C GLN A 67 16.24 -6.18 -1.03
N ILE A 68 15.81 -5.95 -2.31
CA ILE A 68 16.45 -5.05 -3.28
C ILE A 68 15.49 -3.91 -3.66
N GLU A 69 15.97 -2.80 -4.25
CA GLU A 69 15.08 -1.73 -4.74
C GLU A 69 14.23 -2.19 -5.92
N GLY A 70 14.77 -3.03 -6.77
CA GLY A 70 14.02 -3.71 -7.83
C GLY A 70 13.37 -2.79 -8.87
N TYR A 71 12.34 -3.28 -9.54
CA TYR A 71 11.52 -2.59 -10.55
C TYR A 71 12.28 -2.00 -11.75
N GLY A 72 13.55 -2.36 -11.92
CA GLY A 72 14.35 -1.92 -13.06
C GLY A 72 14.16 -2.80 -14.29
N ASP A 73 14.27 -2.20 -15.48
CA ASP A 73 14.25 -2.92 -16.77
C ASP A 73 15.65 -3.48 -17.12
N ASP A 74 16.71 -2.96 -16.48
CA ASP A 74 18.10 -3.42 -16.66
C ASP A 74 18.41 -4.56 -15.69
N MET A 75 18.24 -5.80 -16.13
CA MET A 75 18.51 -7.00 -15.32
C MET A 75 20.00 -7.15 -14.91
N GLU A 76 20.95 -6.50 -15.61
CA GLU A 76 22.36 -6.46 -15.20
C GLU A 76 22.53 -5.54 -13.96
N ALA A 77 21.88 -4.39 -13.96
CA ALA A 77 21.83 -3.50 -12.79
C ALA A 77 21.12 -4.17 -11.61
N MET A 78 19.99 -4.81 -11.83
CA MET A 78 19.27 -5.57 -10.78
C MET A 78 20.10 -6.73 -10.23
N SER A 79 20.85 -7.42 -11.08
CA SER A 79 21.80 -8.45 -10.65
C SER A 79 22.90 -7.88 -9.73
N ALA A 80 23.37 -6.66 -9.98
CA ALA A 80 24.36 -5.99 -9.12
C ALA A 80 23.77 -5.57 -7.77
N GLU A 81 22.47 -5.22 -7.72
CA GLU A 81 21.79 -4.99 -6.44
C GLU A 81 21.73 -6.26 -5.60
N TRP A 82 21.37 -7.40 -6.21
CA TRP A 82 21.43 -8.71 -5.55
C TRP A 82 22.84 -9.04 -5.05
N ASP A 83 23.90 -8.78 -5.84
CA ASP A 83 25.28 -9.01 -5.40
C ASP A 83 25.61 -8.17 -4.16
N THR A 84 25.16 -6.93 -4.13
CA THR A 84 25.37 -6.02 -3.00
C THR A 84 24.64 -6.52 -1.74
N LEU A 85 23.39 -6.90 -1.89
CA LEU A 85 22.58 -7.45 -0.79
C LEU A 85 23.18 -8.76 -0.27
N LEU A 86 23.45 -9.71 -1.16
CA LEU A 86 23.98 -11.03 -0.75
C LEU A 86 25.32 -10.91 -0.02
N ALA A 87 26.16 -9.93 -0.39
CA ALA A 87 27.39 -9.63 0.35
C ALA A 87 27.12 -9.09 1.77
N MET A 88 26.01 -8.36 1.98
CA MET A 88 25.57 -7.92 3.33
C MET A 88 25.05 -9.11 4.13
N LEU A 89 24.25 -9.98 3.50
CA LEU A 89 23.65 -11.14 4.17
C LEU A 89 24.67 -12.26 4.49
N ASP A 90 25.76 -12.35 3.72
CA ASP A 90 26.82 -13.37 3.92
C ASP A 90 27.54 -13.25 5.29
N VAL A 91 27.38 -12.11 5.97
CA VAL A 91 27.92 -11.93 7.32
C VAL A 91 27.01 -12.48 8.43
N ILE A 92 25.79 -12.88 8.11
CA ILE A 92 24.88 -13.56 9.06
C ILE A 92 25.43 -14.97 9.32
N GLU A 93 25.70 -15.27 10.60
CA GLU A 93 26.31 -16.55 10.99
C GLU A 93 25.29 -17.70 11.04
N ALA A 94 24.00 -17.41 11.18
CA ALA A 94 22.91 -18.39 11.21
C ALA A 94 22.45 -18.80 9.81
N PRO A 95 21.85 -19.98 9.62
CA PRO A 95 21.12 -20.33 8.40
C PRO A 95 20.09 -19.26 8.05
N LEU A 96 20.07 -18.83 6.79
CA LEU A 96 19.21 -17.77 6.28
C LEU A 96 18.29 -18.31 5.18
N TYR A 97 17.00 -17.96 5.26
CA TYR A 97 15.96 -18.29 4.28
C TYR A 97 15.26 -17.03 3.80
N LEU A 98 15.04 -16.92 2.49
CA LEU A 98 14.54 -15.70 1.87
C LEU A 98 13.09 -15.87 1.40
N THR A 99 12.24 -14.92 1.74
CA THR A 99 10.92 -14.73 1.15
C THR A 99 11.02 -13.66 0.08
N ALA A 100 10.33 -13.80 -1.04
CA ALA A 100 10.29 -12.80 -2.09
C ALA A 100 9.23 -11.73 -1.79
N GLY A 101 9.58 -10.45 -1.95
CA GLY A 101 8.66 -9.32 -1.94
C GLY A 101 8.44 -8.73 -3.34
N ASN A 102 7.59 -7.70 -3.45
CA ASN A 102 7.26 -7.08 -4.74
C ASN A 102 8.44 -6.31 -5.36
N HIS A 103 9.39 -5.86 -4.56
CA HIS A 103 10.65 -5.31 -5.03
C HIS A 103 11.63 -6.39 -5.52
N ASP A 104 11.49 -7.62 -5.05
CA ASP A 104 12.35 -8.75 -5.43
C ASP A 104 11.85 -9.44 -6.71
N ILE A 105 10.52 -9.63 -6.83
CA ILE A 105 9.88 -10.28 -7.98
C ILE A 105 8.68 -9.44 -8.45
N TRP A 106 8.82 -8.77 -9.62
CA TRP A 106 7.76 -7.95 -10.25
C TRP A 106 7.43 -8.40 -11.69
N SER A 107 8.21 -9.34 -12.24
CA SER A 107 8.05 -9.88 -13.60
C SER A 107 8.58 -11.30 -13.68
N ALA A 108 8.37 -11.97 -14.81
CA ALA A 108 8.95 -13.30 -15.05
C ALA A 108 10.48 -13.27 -15.16
N GLU A 109 11.04 -12.16 -15.66
CA GLU A 109 12.48 -11.94 -15.76
C GLU A 109 13.09 -11.74 -14.37
N SER A 110 12.45 -10.95 -13.50
CA SER A 110 12.92 -10.76 -12.12
C SER A 110 12.76 -12.03 -11.27
N GLU A 111 11.74 -12.85 -11.51
CA GLU A 111 11.62 -14.17 -10.89
C GLU A 111 12.79 -15.09 -11.29
N THR A 112 13.14 -15.09 -12.58
CA THR A 112 14.29 -15.86 -13.06
C THR A 112 15.58 -15.39 -12.37
N LEU A 113 15.77 -14.07 -12.29
CA LEU A 113 16.91 -13.47 -11.62
C LEU A 113 16.95 -13.82 -10.13
N TYR A 114 15.81 -13.73 -9.43
CA TYR A 114 15.68 -14.12 -8.02
C TYR A 114 16.20 -15.56 -7.79
N ARG A 115 15.70 -16.53 -8.58
CA ARG A 115 16.13 -17.93 -8.51
C ARG A 115 17.63 -18.11 -8.77
N GLU A 116 18.16 -17.42 -9.77
CA GLU A 116 19.58 -17.50 -10.15
C GLU A 116 20.50 -16.91 -9.09
N ARG A 117 20.09 -15.79 -8.44
CA ARG A 117 20.92 -15.07 -7.48
C ARG A 117 20.84 -15.65 -6.08
N THR A 118 19.64 -16.01 -5.63
CA THR A 118 19.41 -16.49 -4.26
C THR A 118 19.55 -18.01 -4.11
N GLY A 119 19.23 -18.74 -5.18
CA GLY A 119 19.14 -20.20 -5.14
C GLY A 119 17.84 -20.72 -4.52
N PHE A 120 16.90 -19.84 -4.13
CA PHE A 120 15.59 -20.20 -3.63
C PHE A 120 14.53 -20.19 -4.74
N ASP A 121 13.54 -21.06 -4.62
CA ASP A 121 12.29 -20.95 -5.33
C ASP A 121 11.45 -19.81 -4.72
N PRO A 122 10.52 -19.16 -5.45
CA PRO A 122 9.65 -18.10 -4.89
C PRO A 122 8.76 -18.62 -3.75
N TYR A 123 8.30 -19.88 -3.85
CA TYR A 123 7.62 -20.58 -2.77
C TYR A 123 8.26 -21.94 -2.52
N TYR A 124 8.38 -22.32 -1.26
CA TYR A 124 9.03 -23.55 -0.81
C TYR A 124 8.76 -23.80 0.68
N SER A 125 9.10 -24.98 1.17
CA SER A 125 9.07 -25.30 2.59
C SER A 125 10.36 -25.95 3.06
N PHE A 126 10.59 -25.95 4.36
CA PHE A 126 11.73 -26.59 5.00
C PHE A 126 11.42 -26.84 6.48
N ASP A 127 12.19 -27.76 7.10
CA ASP A 127 12.07 -28.08 8.51
C ASP A 127 13.28 -27.60 9.32
N HIS A 128 13.01 -27.09 10.51
CA HIS A 128 14.05 -26.74 11.46
C HIS A 128 13.60 -27.06 12.89
N GLU A 129 14.38 -27.91 13.61
CA GLU A 129 14.17 -28.27 15.02
C GLU A 129 12.72 -28.68 15.37
N GLY A 130 12.01 -29.33 14.44
CA GLY A 130 10.65 -29.84 14.65
C GLY A 130 9.53 -28.84 14.31
N THR A 131 9.88 -27.70 13.76
CA THR A 131 8.92 -26.74 13.17
C THR A 131 8.99 -26.83 11.66
N HIS A 132 7.84 -26.86 11.01
CA HIS A 132 7.70 -26.74 9.57
C HIS A 132 7.55 -25.28 9.15
N PHE A 133 8.35 -24.85 8.20
CA PHE A 133 8.37 -23.48 7.67
C PHE A 133 7.88 -23.49 6.23
N VAL A 134 6.84 -22.70 5.96
CA VAL A 134 6.26 -22.55 4.63
C VAL A 134 6.49 -21.14 4.15
N VAL A 135 7.09 -20.96 2.99
CA VAL A 135 7.28 -19.67 2.33
C VAL A 135 6.38 -19.64 1.09
N LEU A 136 5.52 -18.62 0.99
CA LEU A 136 4.64 -18.40 -0.15
C LEU A 136 5.08 -17.18 -0.97
N ASP A 137 4.81 -17.21 -2.26
CA ASP A 137 5.01 -16.08 -3.16
C ASP A 137 3.68 -15.35 -3.41
N ASN A 138 3.58 -14.13 -2.92
CA ASN A 138 2.53 -13.20 -3.28
C ASN A 138 3.07 -11.85 -3.80
N SER A 139 4.33 -11.83 -4.23
CA SER A 139 5.08 -10.63 -4.64
C SER A 139 4.37 -9.83 -5.74
N ARG A 140 3.82 -10.50 -6.77
CA ARG A 140 3.17 -9.88 -7.94
C ARG A 140 1.66 -9.70 -7.82
N TYR A 141 1.07 -10.14 -6.72
CA TYR A 141 -0.38 -10.26 -6.57
C TYR A 141 -0.92 -9.27 -5.54
N GLU A 142 -2.13 -8.76 -5.80
CA GLU A 142 -2.83 -7.86 -4.88
C GLU A 142 -4.02 -8.55 -4.16
N ALA A 143 -4.33 -9.78 -4.56
CA ALA A 143 -5.36 -10.60 -3.96
C ALA A 143 -5.04 -12.10 -4.12
N TRP A 144 -5.58 -12.95 -3.23
CA TRP A 144 -5.34 -14.37 -3.26
C TRP A 144 -5.92 -15.10 -4.48
N ASP A 145 -6.97 -14.55 -5.10
CA ASP A 145 -7.57 -15.10 -6.33
C ASP A 145 -6.72 -14.86 -7.59
N GLN A 146 -5.67 -14.07 -7.49
CA GLN A 146 -4.69 -13.86 -8.56
C GLN A 146 -3.50 -14.83 -8.48
N ILE A 147 -3.35 -15.55 -7.37
CA ILE A 147 -2.26 -16.51 -7.18
C ILE A 147 -2.50 -17.75 -8.04
N ASP A 148 -1.42 -18.28 -8.62
CA ASP A 148 -1.44 -19.46 -9.46
C ASP A 148 -2.02 -20.67 -8.70
N ASP A 149 -2.95 -21.39 -9.34
CA ASP A 149 -3.53 -22.63 -8.82
C ASP A 149 -2.44 -23.67 -8.47
N ASP A 150 -1.33 -23.68 -9.21
CA ASP A 150 -0.20 -24.59 -8.93
C ASP A 150 0.43 -24.34 -7.54
N GLN A 151 0.52 -23.10 -7.09
CA GLN A 151 1.03 -22.77 -5.75
C GLN A 151 0.04 -23.20 -4.66
N LEU A 152 -1.26 -22.99 -4.87
CA LEU A 152 -2.30 -23.39 -3.91
C LEU A 152 -2.39 -24.91 -3.79
N ASP A 153 -2.31 -25.65 -4.91
CA ASP A 153 -2.28 -27.11 -4.94
C ASP A 153 -1.01 -27.66 -4.26
N TRP A 154 0.13 -26.97 -4.45
CA TRP A 154 1.37 -27.30 -3.76
C TRP A 154 1.22 -27.08 -2.25
N LEU A 155 0.71 -25.91 -1.81
CA LEU A 155 0.50 -25.60 -0.39
C LEU A 155 -0.39 -26.66 0.28
N LEU A 156 -1.51 -27.01 -0.36
CA LEU A 156 -2.39 -28.04 0.16
C LEU A 156 -1.67 -29.39 0.30
N THR A 157 -0.85 -29.76 -0.69
CA THR A 157 -0.11 -31.03 -0.68
C THR A 157 0.93 -31.03 0.43
N ASP A 158 1.65 -29.93 0.59
CA ASP A 158 2.70 -29.74 1.59
C ASP A 158 2.12 -29.83 3.02
N LEU A 159 1.07 -29.05 3.29
CA LEU A 159 0.40 -29.07 4.59
C LEU A 159 -0.26 -30.41 4.95
N GLN A 160 -0.64 -31.23 3.97
CA GLN A 160 -1.18 -32.59 4.21
C GLN A 160 -0.15 -33.59 4.71
N GLU A 161 1.14 -33.30 4.63
CA GLU A 161 2.22 -34.16 5.15
C GLU A 161 2.38 -34.01 6.68
N TYR A 162 1.73 -33.00 7.30
CA TYR A 162 1.85 -32.69 8.73
C TYR A 162 0.54 -32.93 9.47
N ASP A 163 0.67 -33.36 10.72
CA ASP A 163 -0.46 -33.55 11.62
C ASP A 163 -0.82 -32.21 12.31
N LEU A 164 -2.06 -32.07 12.82
CA LEU A 164 -2.51 -30.89 13.57
C LEU A 164 -1.69 -30.62 14.85
N ASP A 165 -0.87 -31.60 15.27
CA ASP A 165 0.03 -31.48 16.42
C ASP A 165 1.45 -31.01 16.01
N ASP A 166 1.76 -30.90 14.73
CA ASP A 166 3.03 -30.36 14.26
C ASP A 166 3.01 -28.82 14.29
N GLN A 167 4.14 -28.20 14.57
CA GLN A 167 4.26 -26.74 14.56
C GLN A 167 4.53 -26.25 13.15
N ILE A 168 3.74 -25.29 12.66
CA ILE A 168 3.82 -24.76 11.30
C ILE A 168 3.84 -23.23 11.34
N PHE A 169 4.87 -22.62 10.75
CA PHE A 169 4.98 -21.18 10.54
C PHE A 169 4.94 -20.86 9.04
N VAL A 170 4.15 -19.84 8.67
CA VAL A 170 3.97 -19.42 7.28
C VAL A 170 4.50 -18.01 7.08
N PHE A 171 5.23 -17.78 5.98
CA PHE A 171 5.87 -16.53 5.62
C PHE A 171 5.45 -16.13 4.21
N TYR A 172 5.04 -14.89 4.03
CA TYR A 172 4.84 -14.25 2.74
C TYR A 172 4.92 -12.74 2.89
N HIS A 173 5.06 -12.02 1.78
CA HIS A 173 5.40 -10.60 1.86
C HIS A 173 4.20 -9.71 2.12
N LYS A 174 3.23 -9.63 1.17
CA LYS A 174 2.10 -8.71 1.28
C LYS A 174 1.05 -9.24 2.25
N PRO A 175 0.62 -8.48 3.27
CA PRO A 175 -0.36 -8.93 4.25
C PRO A 175 -1.80 -8.92 3.67
N LEU A 176 -2.07 -9.77 2.68
CA LEU A 176 -3.38 -9.88 2.01
C LEU A 176 -4.51 -10.23 2.99
N TRP A 177 -4.17 -10.88 4.12
CA TRP A 177 -5.09 -11.18 5.20
C TRP A 177 -5.80 -9.94 5.78
N LEU A 178 -5.23 -8.75 5.68
CA LEU A 178 -5.90 -7.49 6.05
C LEU A 178 -7.12 -7.22 5.18
N LYS A 179 -7.01 -7.49 3.88
CA LYS A 179 -8.10 -7.26 2.90
C LYS A 179 -9.19 -8.33 2.99
N THR A 180 -8.89 -9.51 3.46
CA THR A 180 -9.77 -10.69 3.43
C THR A 180 -10.18 -11.13 4.82
N THR A 181 -9.28 -11.71 5.61
CA THR A 181 -9.57 -12.26 6.94
C THR A 181 -10.09 -11.21 7.91
N VAL A 182 -9.47 -10.02 7.96
CA VAL A 182 -9.87 -8.93 8.86
C VAL A 182 -11.23 -8.34 8.47
N SER A 183 -11.51 -8.23 7.17
CA SER A 183 -12.80 -7.75 6.66
C SER A 183 -13.89 -8.82 6.66
N GLY A 184 -13.55 -10.08 6.95
CA GLY A 184 -14.49 -11.21 6.94
C GLY A 184 -14.91 -11.66 5.54
N THR A 185 -14.11 -11.32 4.51
CA THR A 185 -14.30 -11.83 3.14
C THR A 185 -13.62 -13.19 2.96
N SER A 186 -13.94 -13.91 1.88
CA SER A 186 -13.36 -15.23 1.61
C SER A 186 -11.86 -15.13 1.38
N ASP A 187 -11.12 -15.95 2.11
CA ASP A 187 -9.66 -16.07 1.99
C ASP A 187 -9.30 -17.57 1.89
N PRO A 188 -9.04 -18.09 0.67
CA PRO A 188 -8.77 -19.51 0.48
C PRO A 188 -7.45 -19.95 1.13
N VAL A 189 -6.48 -19.06 1.28
CA VAL A 189 -5.23 -19.36 1.98
C VAL A 189 -5.49 -19.46 3.48
N HIS A 190 -6.17 -18.47 4.09
CA HIS A 190 -6.53 -18.53 5.50
C HIS A 190 -7.31 -19.79 5.85
N ASP A 191 -8.31 -20.15 5.03
CA ASP A 191 -9.12 -21.37 5.24
C ASP A 191 -8.23 -22.64 5.26
N LEU A 192 -7.23 -22.72 4.38
CA LEU A 192 -6.26 -23.83 4.38
C LEU A 192 -5.39 -23.81 5.65
N LEU A 193 -4.89 -22.64 6.04
CA LEU A 193 -4.04 -22.50 7.23
C LEU A 193 -4.79 -22.91 8.50
N VAL A 194 -6.05 -22.49 8.65
CA VAL A 194 -6.93 -22.89 9.77
C VAL A 194 -7.18 -24.39 9.75
N GLN A 195 -7.51 -24.95 8.57
CA GLN A 195 -7.78 -26.39 8.43
C GLN A 195 -6.60 -27.27 8.83
N HIS A 196 -5.37 -26.79 8.58
CA HIS A 196 -4.14 -27.54 8.86
C HIS A 196 -3.43 -27.13 10.15
N GLY A 197 -4.05 -26.26 10.97
CA GLY A 197 -3.57 -25.94 12.31
C GLY A 197 -2.26 -25.15 12.33
N VAL A 198 -2.07 -24.23 11.39
CA VAL A 198 -0.93 -23.31 11.35
C VAL A 198 -0.85 -22.49 12.63
N ASP A 199 0.35 -22.40 13.21
CA ASP A 199 0.57 -21.73 14.51
C ASP A 199 0.83 -20.23 14.38
N ALA A 200 1.41 -19.74 13.26
CA ALA A 200 1.63 -18.30 13.03
C ALA A 200 1.87 -17.96 11.57
N VAL A 201 1.54 -16.70 11.20
CA VAL A 201 1.80 -16.10 9.90
C VAL A 201 2.59 -14.81 10.08
N PHE A 202 3.64 -14.63 9.27
CA PHE A 202 4.51 -13.46 9.28
C PHE A 202 4.57 -12.81 7.90
N THR A 203 4.44 -11.48 7.87
CA THR A 203 4.41 -10.66 6.65
C THR A 203 5.25 -9.40 6.80
N GLY A 204 5.47 -8.64 5.72
CA GLY A 204 6.16 -7.35 5.67
C GLY A 204 5.35 -6.30 4.92
N HIS A 205 5.98 -5.59 3.97
CA HIS A 205 5.38 -4.71 2.96
C HIS A 205 4.98 -3.30 3.42
N PHE A 206 4.31 -3.17 4.56
CA PHE A 206 3.80 -1.86 5.01
C PHE A 206 4.81 -1.01 5.78
N HIS A 207 5.99 -1.56 6.09
CA HIS A 207 7.06 -0.91 6.85
C HIS A 207 6.67 -0.49 8.27
N HIS A 208 5.51 -0.90 8.76
CA HIS A 208 5.11 -0.72 10.16
C HIS A 208 4.63 -2.02 10.78
N TYR A 209 4.73 -2.11 12.08
CA TYR A 209 4.36 -3.30 12.84
C TYR A 209 2.88 -3.26 13.21
N PHE A 210 2.19 -4.37 13.01
CA PHE A 210 0.87 -4.62 13.60
C PHE A 210 0.60 -6.11 13.74
N HIS A 211 -0.24 -6.45 14.70
CA HIS A 211 -0.55 -7.82 15.09
C HIS A 211 -2.05 -8.04 15.28
N GLY A 212 -2.54 -9.22 14.89
CA GLY A 212 -3.91 -9.64 15.15
C GLY A 212 -4.02 -11.15 15.26
N VAL A 213 -5.09 -11.66 15.87
CA VAL A 213 -5.36 -13.09 15.98
C VAL A 213 -6.73 -13.38 15.35
N TYR A 214 -6.73 -14.24 14.32
CA TYR A 214 -7.93 -14.60 13.57
C TYR A 214 -8.07 -16.11 13.50
N ASP A 215 -9.21 -16.63 13.90
CA ASP A 215 -9.51 -18.07 14.02
C ASP A 215 -8.43 -18.89 14.75
N GLY A 216 -7.77 -18.24 15.71
CA GLY A 216 -6.71 -18.83 16.55
C GLY A 216 -5.30 -18.72 15.97
N ILE A 217 -5.14 -18.21 14.76
CA ILE A 217 -3.82 -17.99 14.12
C ILE A 217 -3.38 -16.53 14.39
N PRO A 218 -2.23 -16.30 15.03
CA PRO A 218 -1.59 -15.00 15.10
C PRO A 218 -1.01 -14.60 13.74
N TYR A 219 -1.39 -13.44 13.25
CA TYR A 219 -0.86 -12.76 12.07
C TYR A 219 -0.04 -11.57 12.51
N THR A 220 1.16 -11.45 12.01
CA THR A 220 2.07 -10.36 12.38
C THR A 220 2.71 -9.78 11.12
N SER A 221 2.49 -8.48 10.88
CA SER A 221 3.28 -7.69 9.93
C SER A 221 4.50 -7.14 10.67
N ILE A 222 5.68 -7.47 10.17
CA ILE A 222 6.94 -6.95 10.72
C ILE A 222 7.22 -5.62 10.03
N GLY A 223 7.55 -4.59 10.80
CA GLY A 223 7.93 -3.29 10.26
C GLY A 223 9.29 -3.33 9.57
N SER A 224 9.73 -2.19 9.03
CA SER A 224 10.93 -2.11 8.22
C SER A 224 12.22 -2.44 8.99
N SER A 225 13.13 -3.18 8.35
CA SER A 225 14.50 -3.36 8.82
C SER A 225 15.51 -2.43 8.13
N GLY A 226 15.04 -1.56 7.20
CA GLY A 226 15.93 -0.63 6.48
C GLY A 226 15.26 0.20 5.40
N GLY A 227 14.04 -0.12 5.01
CA GLY A 227 13.25 0.64 4.04
C GLY A 227 12.68 1.95 4.60
N HIS A 228 12.02 2.72 3.74
CA HIS A 228 11.47 4.03 4.10
C HIS A 228 10.44 3.93 5.24
N MET A 229 10.46 4.91 6.14
CA MET A 229 9.44 5.12 7.17
C MET A 229 8.51 6.23 6.72
N TYR A 230 7.22 5.96 6.66
CA TYR A 230 6.24 6.90 6.12
C TYR A 230 5.86 8.00 7.11
N ARG A 231 5.84 7.72 8.42
CA ARG A 231 5.36 8.60 9.48
C ARG A 231 6.24 8.63 10.75
N ALA A 232 7.50 8.23 10.64
CA ALA A 232 8.42 8.05 11.78
C ALA A 232 8.80 9.35 12.53
N GLU A 233 8.35 10.51 12.09
CA GLU A 233 8.76 11.79 12.69
C GLU A 233 8.04 12.08 14.01
N THR A 234 6.82 11.55 14.21
CA THR A 234 6.03 11.73 15.42
C THR A 234 5.57 10.40 15.99
N GLU A 235 6.00 10.09 17.21
CA GLU A 235 5.59 8.92 18.00
C GLU A 235 5.68 7.57 17.30
N PRO A 236 6.85 7.19 16.79
CA PRO A 236 7.04 6.00 15.96
C PRO A 236 6.55 4.71 16.63
N VAL A 237 6.61 4.63 17.97
CA VAL A 237 6.18 3.43 18.71
C VAL A 237 4.66 3.29 18.72
N ALA A 238 3.90 4.39 18.87
CA ALA A 238 2.44 4.35 18.86
C ALA A 238 1.89 3.92 17.50
N ARG A 239 2.65 4.15 16.42
CA ARG A 239 2.30 3.79 15.05
C ARG A 239 2.97 2.51 14.55
N GLY A 240 3.77 1.83 15.37
CA GLY A 240 4.54 0.66 14.93
C GLY A 240 5.64 0.96 13.89
N GLU A 241 5.91 2.24 13.61
CA GLU A 241 6.82 2.71 12.57
C GLU A 241 8.21 3.04 13.12
N PHE A 242 9.06 2.05 13.26
CA PHE A 242 10.48 2.19 13.63
C PHE A 242 11.29 1.05 13.03
N PHE A 243 12.61 1.24 12.88
CA PHE A 243 13.47 0.18 12.36
C PHE A 243 13.58 -0.96 13.36
N GLN A 244 13.25 -2.16 12.89
CA GLN A 244 13.05 -3.30 13.75
C GLN A 244 13.33 -4.65 13.07
N PHE A 245 13.42 -5.67 13.90
CA PHE A 245 13.30 -7.05 13.51
C PHE A 245 12.56 -7.83 14.61
N ALA A 246 11.99 -8.99 14.27
CA ALA A 246 11.36 -9.82 15.28
C ALA A 246 12.31 -10.90 15.78
N TRP A 247 12.28 -11.12 17.08
CA TRP A 247 12.96 -12.21 17.78
C TRP A 247 11.93 -13.19 18.30
N VAL A 248 11.95 -14.43 17.81
CA VAL A 248 11.02 -15.47 18.22
C VAL A 248 11.78 -16.56 18.98
N THR A 249 11.32 -16.84 20.18
CA THR A 249 11.80 -17.98 20.96
C THR A 249 10.79 -19.10 20.86
N VAL A 250 11.21 -20.24 20.35
CA VAL A 250 10.38 -21.43 20.20
C VAL A 250 10.82 -22.49 21.20
N ASP A 251 9.87 -23.01 21.98
CA ASP A 251 10.10 -24.10 22.95
C ASP A 251 8.96 -25.12 22.85
N GLU A 252 9.27 -26.28 22.33
CA GLU A 252 8.29 -27.29 21.92
C GLU A 252 7.32 -26.69 20.89
N ARG A 253 6.01 -26.53 21.21
CA ARG A 253 4.99 -25.87 20.36
C ARG A 253 4.66 -24.46 20.81
N ALA A 254 5.20 -23.99 21.89
CA ALA A 254 5.01 -22.64 22.33
C ALA A 254 6.03 -21.71 21.65
N PHE A 255 5.59 -20.55 21.23
CA PHE A 255 6.51 -19.49 20.82
C PHE A 255 6.16 -18.18 21.48
N ASP A 256 7.17 -17.36 21.68
CA ASP A 256 7.05 -15.99 22.19
C ASP A 256 7.82 -15.07 21.25
N LEU A 257 7.19 -13.96 20.84
CA LEU A 257 7.74 -13.00 19.91
C LEU A 257 7.99 -11.67 20.63
N ALA A 258 9.19 -11.16 20.46
CA ALA A 258 9.58 -9.81 20.83
C ALA A 258 9.99 -9.01 19.60
N VAL A 259 9.57 -7.76 19.51
CA VAL A 259 10.03 -6.83 18.48
C VAL A 259 11.20 -6.04 19.04
N ILE A 260 12.30 -6.03 18.32
CA ILE A 260 13.55 -5.41 18.75
C ILE A 260 13.83 -4.18 17.90
N ASP A 261 13.97 -3.04 18.57
CA ASP A 261 14.49 -1.77 18.08
C ASP A 261 15.84 -1.48 18.75
N ALA A 262 16.62 -0.57 18.19
CA ALA A 262 17.90 -0.14 18.76
C ALA A 262 17.73 0.45 20.19
N GLY A 263 17.76 -0.40 21.20
CA GLY A 263 17.68 -0.04 22.62
C GLY A 263 16.36 -0.32 23.30
N SER A 264 15.37 -0.91 22.60
CA SER A 264 14.06 -1.24 23.16
C SER A 264 13.61 -2.63 22.73
N VAL A 265 12.72 -3.23 23.53
CA VAL A 265 12.11 -4.53 23.25
C VAL A 265 10.62 -4.45 23.55
N TYR A 266 9.80 -4.77 22.58
CA TYR A 266 8.34 -4.70 22.69
C TYR A 266 7.71 -6.11 22.60
N PRO A 267 6.62 -6.39 23.34
CA PRO A 267 5.91 -7.67 23.22
C PRO A 267 5.10 -7.73 21.92
N ILE A 268 4.73 -8.93 21.47
CA ILE A 268 3.97 -9.16 20.24
C ILE A 268 2.71 -8.30 20.08
N GLY A 269 1.99 -8.04 21.15
CA GLY A 269 0.75 -7.26 21.14
C GLY A 269 0.92 -5.78 21.49
N PHE A 270 2.13 -5.20 21.33
CA PHE A 270 2.33 -3.79 21.68
C PHE A 270 1.61 -2.82 20.75
N HIS A 271 1.39 -3.22 19.51
CA HIS A 271 0.61 -2.51 18.51
C HIS A 271 -0.21 -3.50 17.70
N THR A 272 -1.52 -3.28 17.59
CA THR A 272 -2.47 -4.23 17.06
C THR A 272 -3.23 -3.66 15.85
N VAL A 273 -3.92 -4.51 15.10
CA VAL A 273 -4.83 -4.08 14.02
C VAL A 273 -5.95 -3.16 14.56
N ASP A 274 -6.37 -3.35 15.81
CA ASP A 274 -7.39 -2.47 16.41
C ASP A 274 -6.81 -1.10 16.75
N ASP A 275 -5.52 -1.00 17.12
CA ASP A 275 -4.80 0.27 17.29
C ASP A 275 -4.66 1.00 15.95
N GLU A 276 -4.32 0.28 14.87
CA GLU A 276 -4.29 0.84 13.51
C GLU A 276 -5.65 1.42 13.09
N ARG A 277 -6.73 0.68 13.34
CA ARG A 277 -8.08 1.14 13.05
C ARG A 277 -8.46 2.39 13.86
N GLU A 278 -8.04 2.43 15.13
CA GLU A 278 -8.26 3.59 15.97
C GLU A 278 -7.51 4.82 15.45
N ILE A 279 -6.24 4.68 15.04
CA ILE A 279 -5.46 5.76 14.43
C ILE A 279 -6.13 6.27 13.16
N VAL A 280 -6.53 5.36 12.27
CA VAL A 280 -7.25 5.75 11.05
C VAL A 280 -8.57 6.46 11.37
N ALA A 281 -9.32 5.97 12.35
CA ALA A 281 -10.57 6.61 12.77
C ALA A 281 -10.31 8.00 13.39
N ILE A 282 -9.25 8.17 14.18
CA ILE A 282 -8.85 9.47 14.72
C ILE A 282 -8.59 10.46 13.58
N GLU A 283 -7.82 10.05 12.57
CA GLU A 283 -7.39 10.93 11.47
C GLU A 283 -8.45 11.14 10.38
N SER A 284 -9.45 10.26 10.25
CA SER A 284 -10.45 10.32 9.19
C SER A 284 -11.87 10.61 9.67
N GLU A 285 -12.20 10.29 10.93
CA GLU A 285 -13.56 10.38 11.45
C GLU A 285 -13.65 11.22 12.72
N TYR A 286 -12.73 11.05 13.69
CA TYR A 286 -12.82 11.72 14.99
C TYR A 286 -12.26 13.14 14.96
N VAL A 287 -11.30 13.40 14.08
CA VAL A 287 -10.76 14.73 13.83
C VAL A 287 -11.05 15.09 12.38
N ASP A 288 -12.04 15.94 12.15
CA ASP A 288 -12.47 16.39 10.81
C ASP A 288 -12.21 17.86 10.62
N VAL A 289 -11.93 18.25 9.38
CA VAL A 289 -11.79 19.65 8.95
C VAL A 289 -12.68 19.91 7.74
N SER A 290 -13.55 20.92 7.86
CA SER A 290 -14.39 21.30 6.74
C SER A 290 -13.53 21.78 5.55
N PRO A 291 -13.87 21.42 4.30
CA PRO A 291 -13.03 21.75 3.15
C PRO A 291 -13.00 23.23 2.86
N LEU A 292 -11.81 23.76 2.56
CA LEU A 292 -11.65 25.09 1.96
C LEU A 292 -11.92 24.97 0.46
N ARG A 293 -13.04 25.54 -0.01
CA ARG A 293 -13.38 25.57 -1.45
C ARG A 293 -12.70 26.73 -2.16
N VAL A 294 -11.94 26.40 -3.20
CA VAL A 294 -11.18 27.36 -4.01
C VAL A 294 -11.52 27.17 -5.49
N SER A 295 -12.03 28.22 -6.14
CA SER A 295 -12.24 28.19 -7.58
C SER A 295 -10.94 28.53 -8.34
N GLU A 296 -10.79 27.99 -9.56
CA GLU A 296 -9.65 28.35 -10.45
C GLU A 296 -9.58 29.87 -10.74
N GLU A 297 -10.69 30.59 -10.61
CA GLU A 297 -10.78 32.01 -10.93
C GLU A 297 -10.41 32.94 -9.78
N ALA A 298 -10.62 32.55 -8.53
CA ALA A 298 -10.37 33.41 -7.35
C ALA A 298 -10.22 32.61 -6.05
N ALA A 299 -9.12 32.85 -5.35
CA ALA A 299 -8.96 32.46 -3.95
C ALA A 299 -9.52 33.61 -3.06
N ALA A 300 -10.37 33.27 -2.10
CA ALA A 300 -10.96 34.23 -1.16
C ALA A 300 -10.83 33.71 0.27
N PRO A 301 -10.68 34.59 1.27
CA PRO A 301 -10.72 34.19 2.67
C PRO A 301 -12.03 33.48 3.00
N ALA A 302 -11.94 32.39 3.75
CA ALA A 302 -13.09 31.59 4.18
C ALA A 302 -12.93 31.12 5.63
N GLU A 303 -14.05 30.77 6.24
CA GLU A 303 -14.09 30.12 7.55
C GLU A 303 -14.03 28.61 7.36
N VAL A 304 -13.14 27.97 8.10
CA VAL A 304 -12.97 26.52 8.17
C VAL A 304 -13.25 26.09 9.61
N VAL A 305 -13.96 24.99 9.78
CA VAL A 305 -14.29 24.44 11.09
C VAL A 305 -13.51 23.14 11.29
N VAL A 306 -12.77 23.05 12.39
CA VAL A 306 -12.19 21.80 12.90
C VAL A 306 -13.15 21.25 13.93
N SER A 307 -13.56 19.99 13.77
CA SER A 307 -14.39 19.22 14.70
C SER A 307 -13.58 18.09 15.29
N VAL A 308 -13.64 17.91 16.61
CA VAL A 308 -12.95 16.81 17.30
C VAL A 308 -13.95 16.09 18.20
N GLU A 309 -14.13 14.80 17.96
CA GLU A 309 -14.89 13.88 18.82
C GLU A 309 -13.92 13.12 19.74
N ASN A 310 -14.13 13.17 21.04
CA ASN A 310 -13.28 12.43 21.98
C ASN A 310 -13.89 11.07 22.33
N ASN A 311 -13.44 10.02 21.65
CA ASN A 311 -13.82 8.63 21.90
C ASN A 311 -12.89 7.91 22.89
N ALA A 312 -11.84 8.60 23.39
CA ALA A 312 -10.94 8.07 24.39
C ALA A 312 -11.57 8.07 25.82
N PRO A 313 -11.03 7.24 26.74
CA PRO A 313 -11.51 7.18 28.11
C PRO A 313 -11.08 8.36 29.00
N VAL A 314 -10.21 9.24 28.49
CA VAL A 314 -9.67 10.41 29.19
C VAL A 314 -9.97 11.70 28.41
N ALA A 315 -9.93 12.85 29.10
CA ALA A 315 -10.12 14.13 28.43
C ALA A 315 -8.93 14.45 27.51
N ILE A 316 -9.22 15.03 26.33
CA ILE A 316 -8.22 15.71 25.51
C ILE A 316 -8.00 17.09 26.14
N ASP A 317 -6.78 17.41 26.55
CA ASP A 317 -6.38 18.70 27.12
C ASP A 317 -5.10 19.15 26.40
N ASP A 318 -5.26 19.76 25.24
CA ASP A 318 -4.17 20.17 24.34
C ASP A 318 -4.52 21.45 23.58
N ALA A 319 -3.92 21.70 22.42
CA ALA A 319 -4.24 22.78 21.51
C ALA A 319 -4.21 22.30 20.06
N ILE A 320 -5.14 22.78 19.25
CA ILE A 320 -5.04 22.69 17.78
C ILE A 320 -3.94 23.66 17.36
N ARG A 321 -2.89 23.13 16.70
CA ARG A 321 -1.72 23.91 16.25
C ARG A 321 -1.58 23.81 14.75
N TRP A 322 -1.60 24.95 14.06
CA TRP A 322 -1.44 25.01 12.63
C TRP A 322 0.02 25.18 12.21
N THR A 323 0.48 24.32 11.33
CA THR A 323 1.71 24.50 10.53
C THR A 323 1.31 25.19 9.23
N ILE A 324 1.82 26.41 9.03
CA ILE A 324 1.32 27.33 8.00
C ILE A 324 2.42 27.52 6.95
N PRO A 325 2.27 27.00 5.72
CA PRO A 325 3.20 27.24 4.62
C PRO A 325 3.25 28.70 4.18
N ASP A 326 4.32 29.07 3.47
CA ASP A 326 4.52 30.43 2.97
C ASP A 326 3.33 30.92 2.12
N GLY A 327 2.89 32.12 2.40
CA GLY A 327 1.78 32.79 1.69
C GLY A 327 0.38 32.51 2.23
N TRP A 328 0.21 31.49 3.06
CA TRP A 328 -1.04 31.23 3.75
C TRP A 328 -1.21 32.11 4.99
N VAL A 329 -2.46 32.43 5.34
CA VAL A 329 -2.82 33.05 6.62
C VAL A 329 -3.89 32.19 7.30
N VAL A 330 -3.63 31.80 8.57
CA VAL A 330 -4.58 31.06 9.40
C VAL A 330 -4.72 31.79 10.74
N GLU A 331 -5.93 32.17 11.12
CA GLU A 331 -6.21 32.90 12.37
C GLU A 331 -7.39 32.27 13.14
N PRO A 332 -7.16 31.88 14.41
CA PRO A 332 -5.89 31.88 15.15
C PRO A 332 -4.98 30.70 14.71
N ALA A 333 -3.66 30.86 14.81
CA ALA A 333 -2.70 29.79 14.48
C ALA A 333 -2.62 28.69 15.55
N GLU A 334 -3.04 29.00 16.78
CA GLU A 334 -3.10 28.05 17.89
C GLU A 334 -4.36 28.31 18.72
N THR A 335 -5.06 27.24 19.12
CA THR A 335 -6.28 27.33 19.96
C THR A 335 -6.29 26.22 21.01
N PRO A 336 -6.24 26.56 22.32
CA PRO A 336 -6.39 25.58 23.39
C PRO A 336 -7.75 24.88 23.32
N VAL A 337 -7.77 23.57 23.54
CA VAL A 337 -8.96 22.74 23.51
C VAL A 337 -9.01 21.84 24.76
N VAL A 338 -10.21 21.68 25.30
CA VAL A 338 -10.49 20.70 26.36
C VAL A 338 -11.78 19.99 25.96
N ILE A 339 -11.69 18.64 25.79
CA ILE A 339 -12.82 17.84 25.33
C ILE A 339 -12.96 16.65 26.28
N GLU A 340 -14.06 16.60 27.03
CA GLU A 340 -14.35 15.48 27.92
C GLU A 340 -14.67 14.19 27.13
N PRO A 341 -14.45 13.00 27.70
CA PRO A 341 -14.80 11.73 27.08
C PRO A 341 -16.24 11.68 26.57
N GLY A 342 -16.44 11.30 25.30
CA GLY A 342 -17.72 11.23 24.61
C GLY A 342 -18.30 12.59 24.19
N ALA A 343 -17.54 13.67 24.28
CA ALA A 343 -17.94 15.00 23.83
C ALA A 343 -17.36 15.33 22.46
N VAL A 344 -18.04 16.25 21.75
CA VAL A 344 -17.57 16.83 20.48
C VAL A 344 -17.29 18.31 20.70
N GLY A 345 -16.16 18.80 20.21
CA GLY A 345 -15.80 20.22 20.19
C GLY A 345 -15.66 20.72 18.76
N GLU A 346 -15.99 22.00 18.52
CA GLU A 346 -15.85 22.64 17.22
C GLU A 346 -15.16 24.00 17.39
N TRP A 347 -14.22 24.30 16.48
CA TRP A 347 -13.46 25.55 16.45
C TRP A 347 -13.39 26.11 15.04
N ALA A 348 -13.70 27.39 14.89
CA ALA A 348 -13.65 28.09 13.61
C ALA A 348 -12.32 28.82 13.43
N PHE A 349 -11.76 28.72 12.22
CA PHE A 349 -10.53 29.38 11.81
C PHE A 349 -10.78 30.19 10.53
N SER A 350 -10.25 31.41 10.50
CA SER A 350 -10.25 32.23 9.28
C SER A 350 -9.03 31.90 8.46
N ILE A 351 -9.22 31.44 7.22
CA ILE A 351 -8.11 31.00 6.34
C ILE A 351 -8.11 31.85 5.07
N GLU A 352 -6.95 32.45 4.76
CA GLU A 352 -6.72 33.18 3.51
C GLU A 352 -5.68 32.38 2.67
N PRO A 353 -6.11 31.81 1.53
CA PRO A 353 -5.21 31.03 0.68
C PRO A 353 -4.36 31.95 -0.23
N PRO A 354 -3.11 31.54 -0.55
CA PRO A 354 -2.31 32.17 -1.60
C PRO A 354 -2.82 31.79 -2.99
N GLU A 355 -2.17 32.33 -4.03
CA GLU A 355 -2.45 31.93 -5.41
C GLU A 355 -2.08 30.46 -5.69
N ALA A 356 -0.95 29.98 -5.13
CA ALA A 356 -0.56 28.58 -5.15
C ALA A 356 -1.05 27.91 -3.86
N VAL A 357 -2.09 27.10 -3.96
CA VAL A 357 -2.79 26.53 -2.79
C VAL A 357 -2.16 25.26 -2.24
N PHE A 358 -1.06 24.79 -2.81
CA PHE A 358 -0.27 23.68 -2.27
C PHE A 358 1.19 24.09 -2.12
N PRO A 359 1.88 23.60 -1.06
CA PRO A 359 1.33 22.73 0.00
C PRO A 359 0.28 23.46 0.85
N ALA A 360 -0.74 22.72 1.30
CA ALA A 360 -1.77 23.24 2.18
C ALA A 360 -1.32 23.23 3.65
N PRO A 361 -1.89 24.10 4.53
CA PRO A 361 -1.65 24.01 5.97
C PRO A 361 -2.03 22.66 6.55
N THR A 362 -1.26 22.20 7.54
CA THR A 362 -1.63 21.08 8.39
C THR A 362 -1.89 21.55 9.81
N PHE A 363 -2.63 20.79 10.60
CA PHE A 363 -2.73 21.04 12.03
C PHE A 363 -2.50 19.77 12.81
N SER A 364 -1.95 19.92 14.01
CA SER A 364 -1.74 18.82 14.94
C SER A 364 -2.56 18.99 16.21
N LEU A 365 -2.88 17.84 16.81
CA LEU A 365 -3.52 17.69 18.11
C LEU A 365 -3.08 16.36 18.68
N THR A 366 -2.68 16.33 19.96
CA THR A 366 -2.39 15.08 20.67
C THR A 366 -3.70 14.42 21.06
N TYR A 367 -3.94 13.22 20.54
CA TYR A 367 -5.15 12.43 20.79
C TYR A 367 -4.81 11.19 21.63
N PRO A 368 -5.43 10.98 22.81
CA PRO A 368 -5.22 9.80 23.62
C PRO A 368 -5.95 8.59 23.03
N MET A 369 -5.28 7.45 22.94
CA MET A 369 -5.85 6.20 22.45
C MET A 369 -6.46 5.36 23.58
N THR A 370 -7.31 4.41 23.22
CA THR A 370 -7.96 3.50 24.17
C THR A 370 -6.99 2.56 24.87
N ASN A 371 -5.86 2.23 24.24
CA ASN A 371 -4.76 1.44 24.81
C ASN A 371 -3.88 2.23 25.79
N GLY A 372 -4.11 3.55 25.95
CA GLY A 372 -3.39 4.44 26.86
C GLY A 372 -2.12 5.06 26.25
N MET A 373 -1.84 4.82 24.97
CA MET A 373 -0.86 5.60 24.20
C MET A 373 -1.50 6.93 23.75
N GLU A 374 -0.68 7.83 23.24
CA GLU A 374 -1.10 9.08 22.63
C GLU A 374 -0.57 9.12 21.20
N VAL A 375 -1.33 9.70 20.30
CA VAL A 375 -0.92 9.94 18.92
C VAL A 375 -1.06 11.42 18.59
N GLU A 376 -0.02 12.03 18.03
CA GLU A 376 -0.12 13.36 17.46
C GLU A 376 -0.71 13.23 16.06
N THR A 377 -1.87 13.86 15.84
CA THR A 377 -2.48 13.90 14.50
C THR A 377 -1.70 14.87 13.61
N ASP A 378 -1.63 14.60 12.32
CA ASP A 378 -1.13 15.52 11.30
C ASP A 378 -2.17 15.61 10.19
N ILE A 379 -3.16 16.46 10.44
CA ILE A 379 -4.33 16.59 9.56
C ILE A 379 -4.10 17.73 8.58
N GLN A 380 -4.04 17.41 7.30
CA GLN A 380 -3.94 18.42 6.25
C GLN A 380 -5.28 19.11 6.02
N LEU A 381 -5.25 20.45 5.91
CA LEU A 381 -6.41 21.21 5.44
C LEU A 381 -6.83 20.71 4.07
N ARG A 382 -8.06 20.21 3.99
CA ARG A 382 -8.63 19.77 2.72
C ARG A 382 -8.95 20.97 1.83
N VAL A 383 -8.06 21.26 0.88
CA VAL A 383 -8.31 22.25 -0.17
C VAL A 383 -9.06 21.57 -1.30
N MET A 384 -10.29 21.98 -1.55
CA MET A 384 -11.14 21.45 -2.62
C MET A 384 -11.17 22.46 -3.76
N ARG A 385 -10.39 22.20 -4.80
CA ARG A 385 -10.40 23.03 -6.02
C ARG A 385 -11.63 22.70 -6.85
N SER A 386 -12.14 23.68 -7.57
CA SER A 386 -13.26 23.48 -8.50
C SER A 386 -12.93 24.01 -9.90
N SER A 387 -13.31 23.24 -10.90
CA SER A 387 -13.26 23.59 -12.32
C SER A 387 -14.62 23.33 -12.97
N SER A 388 -14.76 23.62 -14.27
CA SER A 388 -16.01 23.43 -15.00
C SER A 388 -15.81 22.62 -16.26
N ALA A 389 -16.76 21.71 -16.53
CA ALA A 389 -16.94 21.12 -17.85
C ALA A 389 -18.00 21.90 -18.61
N HIS A 390 -17.82 22.06 -19.90
CA HIS A 390 -18.68 22.87 -20.77
C HIS A 390 -19.62 22.00 -21.60
N ALA A 391 -20.87 22.42 -21.74
CA ALA A 391 -21.82 21.74 -22.61
C ALA A 391 -21.46 21.91 -24.09
N PHE A 392 -21.30 20.81 -24.82
CA PHE A 392 -20.98 20.79 -26.24
C PHE A 392 -22.25 20.67 -27.07
N CYS A 393 -22.41 21.61 -28.02
CA CYS A 393 -23.53 21.58 -28.97
C CYS A 393 -23.28 20.60 -30.14
N THR A 394 -22.02 20.23 -30.37
CA THR A 394 -21.60 19.29 -31.41
C THR A 394 -20.52 18.38 -30.84
N ARG A 395 -20.64 17.10 -31.14
CA ARG A 395 -19.63 16.12 -30.77
C ARG A 395 -18.31 16.43 -31.48
N PRO A 396 -17.16 16.52 -30.77
CA PRO A 396 -15.84 16.62 -31.39
C PRO A 396 -15.46 15.31 -32.10
N ASP A 397 -14.62 15.41 -33.12
CA ASP A 397 -13.91 14.25 -33.72
C ASP A 397 -12.75 13.88 -32.79
N VAL A 398 -12.68 12.63 -32.35
CA VAL A 398 -11.62 12.14 -31.46
C VAL A 398 -10.41 11.73 -32.31
N ASP A 399 -9.52 12.68 -32.62
CA ASP A 399 -8.38 12.48 -33.52
C ASP A 399 -7.04 13.07 -33.03
N GLY A 400 -7.04 13.60 -31.80
CA GLY A 400 -5.90 14.29 -31.19
C GLY A 400 -5.65 15.68 -31.74
N VAL A 401 -6.67 16.31 -32.38
CA VAL A 401 -6.61 17.66 -32.93
C VAL A 401 -7.75 18.50 -32.35
N LEU A 402 -7.47 19.31 -31.38
CA LEU A 402 -8.47 20.18 -30.69
C LEU A 402 -8.79 21.42 -31.54
N ALA A 403 -9.32 21.23 -32.75
CA ALA A 403 -9.64 22.31 -33.67
C ALA A 403 -11.12 22.70 -33.67
N GLU A 404 -11.98 21.90 -33.08
CA GLU A 404 -13.42 22.13 -33.01
C GLU A 404 -13.75 23.34 -32.13
N PRO A 405 -14.79 24.10 -32.49
CA PRO A 405 -15.21 25.26 -31.71
C PRO A 405 -15.47 24.95 -30.25
N CYS A 406 -16.03 23.79 -29.93
CA CYS A 406 -16.28 23.37 -28.56
C CYS A 406 -15.00 23.31 -27.70
N TRP A 407 -13.89 22.79 -28.22
CA TRP A 407 -12.61 22.79 -27.54
C TRP A 407 -11.97 24.18 -27.45
N LEU A 408 -12.12 25.00 -28.50
CA LEU A 408 -11.55 26.35 -28.52
C LEU A 408 -12.26 27.32 -27.58
N GLU A 409 -13.54 27.08 -27.27
CA GLU A 409 -14.34 27.86 -26.35
C GLU A 409 -14.18 27.41 -24.89
N THR A 410 -13.58 26.22 -24.65
CA THR A 410 -13.37 25.68 -23.32
C THR A 410 -12.09 26.22 -22.69
N SER A 411 -12.20 26.82 -21.51
CA SER A 411 -11.05 27.30 -20.74
C SER A 411 -10.22 26.13 -20.22
N PRO A 412 -8.89 26.10 -20.44
CA PRO A 412 -8.06 25.03 -19.92
C PRO A 412 -7.78 25.19 -18.42
N VAL A 413 -7.63 24.07 -17.73
CA VAL A 413 -7.01 24.00 -16.41
C VAL A 413 -5.52 23.79 -16.61
N THR A 414 -4.69 24.68 -16.05
CA THR A 414 -3.25 24.71 -16.30
C THR A 414 -2.38 24.65 -15.04
N LYS A 415 -2.98 24.86 -13.85
CA LYS A 415 -2.26 24.80 -12.58
C LYS A 415 -2.24 23.37 -12.06
N LEU A 416 -1.10 22.73 -12.21
CA LEU A 416 -0.78 21.46 -11.60
C LEU A 416 0.29 21.67 -10.53
N TYR A 417 0.46 20.69 -9.67
CA TYR A 417 1.42 20.73 -8.56
C TYR A 417 2.23 19.43 -8.55
N PRO A 418 3.52 19.49 -8.20
CA PRO A 418 4.33 18.29 -8.02
C PRO A 418 3.66 17.30 -7.07
N ALA A 419 3.52 16.05 -7.50
CA ALA A 419 2.92 14.99 -6.69
C ALA A 419 3.87 14.53 -5.56
N TYR A 420 5.17 14.70 -5.78
CA TYR A 420 6.25 14.32 -4.86
C TYR A 420 7.32 15.41 -4.85
N ASP A 421 8.12 15.48 -3.82
CA ASP A 421 9.31 16.31 -3.78
C ASP A 421 10.23 15.97 -4.97
N ASP A 422 10.80 16.98 -5.61
CA ASP A 422 11.68 16.85 -6.79
C ASP A 422 11.01 16.32 -8.08
N SER A 423 9.68 16.34 -8.19
CA SER A 423 8.96 15.83 -9.36
C SER A 423 8.47 16.91 -10.33
N ASP A 424 9.33 17.79 -10.78
CA ASP A 424 8.97 18.84 -11.73
C ASP A 424 8.84 18.32 -13.18
N ILE A 425 7.81 18.79 -13.87
CA ILE A 425 7.59 18.59 -15.30
C ILE A 425 8.18 19.78 -16.08
N ASP A 426 8.95 19.47 -17.14
CA ASP A 426 9.46 20.49 -18.06
C ASP A 426 8.46 20.70 -19.20
N GLY A 427 7.84 21.86 -19.21
CA GLY A 427 6.72 22.20 -20.10
C GLY A 427 5.38 22.23 -19.34
N GLY A 428 4.39 22.90 -19.82
CA GLY A 428 3.08 22.98 -19.19
C GLY A 428 2.11 21.89 -19.65
N THR A 429 0.99 21.78 -18.96
CA THR A 429 -0.12 20.91 -19.38
C THR A 429 -1.43 21.69 -19.34
N GLU A 430 -2.30 21.49 -20.32
CA GLU A 430 -3.64 22.08 -20.38
C GLU A 430 -4.67 20.95 -20.42
N PHE A 431 -5.52 20.85 -19.41
CA PHE A 431 -6.66 19.93 -19.39
C PHE A 431 -7.95 20.68 -19.73
N ARG A 432 -8.83 20.06 -20.53
CA ARG A 432 -10.16 20.57 -20.84
C ARG A 432 -11.21 19.49 -20.68
N PHE A 433 -12.41 19.90 -20.29
CA PHE A 433 -13.53 19.02 -20.02
C PHE A 433 -14.79 19.53 -20.71
N GLY A 434 -15.51 18.63 -21.34
CA GLY A 434 -16.78 18.93 -21.99
C GLY A 434 -17.77 17.77 -21.82
N PHE A 435 -19.02 18.03 -22.15
CA PHE A 435 -20.06 16.99 -22.13
C PHE A 435 -21.19 17.31 -23.13
N ASP A 436 -21.90 16.28 -23.52
CA ASP A 436 -23.21 16.36 -24.18
C ASP A 436 -24.19 15.37 -23.53
N ASP A 437 -25.38 15.21 -24.10
CA ASP A 437 -26.41 14.31 -23.54
C ASP A 437 -26.00 12.83 -23.45
N THR A 438 -24.85 12.45 -24.05
CA THR A 438 -24.46 11.05 -24.24
C THR A 438 -23.03 10.76 -23.80
N HIS A 439 -22.14 11.74 -23.81
CA HIS A 439 -20.72 11.55 -23.57
C HIS A 439 -20.14 12.62 -22.63
N PHE A 440 -19.13 12.21 -21.90
CA PHE A 440 -18.16 13.08 -21.23
C PHE A 440 -16.88 13.12 -22.07
N TYR A 441 -16.33 14.30 -22.27
CA TYR A 441 -15.14 14.55 -23.09
C TYR A 441 -14.01 15.05 -22.25
N VAL A 442 -12.83 14.48 -22.43
CA VAL A 442 -11.59 14.94 -21.80
C VAL A 442 -10.52 15.19 -22.84
N SER A 443 -9.71 16.22 -22.66
CA SER A 443 -8.51 16.42 -23.45
C SER A 443 -7.36 16.92 -22.61
N ALA A 444 -6.13 16.61 -23.05
CA ALA A 444 -4.89 17.09 -22.46
C ALA A 444 -3.93 17.55 -23.57
N VAL A 445 -3.41 18.76 -23.46
CA VAL A 445 -2.31 19.28 -24.28
C VAL A 445 -1.07 19.31 -23.40
N CYS A 446 -0.12 18.47 -23.75
CA CYS A 446 1.11 18.28 -22.99
C CYS A 446 2.28 18.91 -23.74
N PHE A 447 2.69 20.11 -23.35
CA PHE A 447 3.85 20.79 -23.96
C PHE A 447 5.13 20.04 -23.61
N GLU A 448 5.97 19.86 -24.64
CA GLU A 448 7.18 19.05 -24.51
C GLU A 448 8.35 19.75 -25.24
N PRO A 449 9.28 20.35 -24.48
CA PRO A 449 10.41 21.06 -25.09
C PRO A 449 11.34 20.16 -25.89
N VAL A 450 11.35 18.85 -25.60
CA VAL A 450 12.23 17.87 -26.25
C VAL A 450 11.42 16.68 -26.75
N VAL A 451 10.58 16.93 -27.75
CA VAL A 451 9.64 15.92 -28.32
C VAL A 451 10.33 14.61 -28.73
N GLY A 452 11.61 14.67 -29.12
CA GLY A 452 12.38 13.47 -29.48
C GLY A 452 12.74 12.56 -28.28
N GLU A 453 12.48 13.01 -27.06
CA GLU A 453 12.71 12.25 -25.81
C GLU A 453 11.40 11.81 -25.13
N ILE A 454 10.26 11.97 -25.82
CA ILE A 454 9.00 11.39 -25.37
C ILE A 454 9.18 9.87 -25.24
N ALA A 455 8.95 9.35 -24.05
CA ALA A 455 9.03 7.93 -23.76
C ALA A 455 7.63 7.32 -23.79
N ALA A 456 7.32 6.58 -24.87
CA ALA A 456 6.08 5.84 -25.01
C ALA A 456 6.38 4.55 -25.76
N THR A 457 6.24 3.42 -25.10
CA THR A 457 6.57 2.09 -25.59
C THR A 457 5.38 1.13 -25.57
N ASN A 458 4.38 1.43 -24.77
CA ASN A 458 3.17 0.64 -24.62
C ASN A 458 2.15 1.09 -25.66
N ASP A 459 1.89 0.28 -26.69
CA ASP A 459 1.01 0.60 -27.85
C ASP A 459 -0.30 -0.22 -27.85
N GLU A 460 -0.45 -1.16 -26.93
CA GLU A 460 -1.66 -1.97 -26.76
C GLU A 460 -2.51 -1.43 -25.61
N ARG A 461 -3.84 -1.62 -25.70
CA ARG A 461 -4.76 -1.34 -24.58
C ARG A 461 -4.40 -2.23 -23.38
N ASP A 462 -4.54 -1.71 -22.18
CA ASP A 462 -4.27 -2.35 -20.89
C ASP A 462 -2.83 -2.84 -20.68
N SER A 463 -1.92 -2.45 -21.57
CA SER A 463 -0.50 -2.53 -21.28
C SER A 463 -0.10 -1.49 -20.20
N ALA A 464 1.13 -1.52 -19.73
CA ALA A 464 1.60 -0.63 -18.67
C ALA A 464 1.73 0.85 -19.11
N VAL A 465 0.68 1.42 -19.72
CA VAL A 465 0.60 2.81 -20.21
C VAL A 465 1.00 3.84 -19.17
N TYR A 466 0.69 3.58 -17.91
CA TYR A 466 1.07 4.42 -16.77
C TYR A 466 2.59 4.47 -16.49
N ARG A 467 3.40 3.64 -17.18
CA ARG A 467 4.87 3.70 -17.15
C ARG A 467 5.49 4.57 -18.24
N ASP A 468 4.69 5.01 -19.20
CA ASP A 468 5.10 5.93 -20.29
C ASP A 468 4.96 7.40 -19.86
N ASP A 469 5.35 8.33 -20.76
CA ASP A 469 4.79 9.67 -20.74
C ASP A 469 3.27 9.53 -20.88
N CYS A 470 2.50 10.01 -19.91
CA CYS A 470 1.06 9.79 -19.92
C CYS A 470 0.29 10.90 -19.22
N VAL A 471 -1.00 10.93 -19.48
CA VAL A 471 -1.99 11.67 -18.68
C VAL A 471 -2.94 10.70 -18.02
N GLY A 472 -3.38 11.02 -16.81
CA GLY A 472 -4.33 10.22 -16.05
C GLY A 472 -5.55 11.04 -15.66
N PHE A 473 -6.72 10.43 -15.70
CA PHE A 473 -7.99 10.99 -15.26
C PHE A 473 -8.60 10.06 -14.21
N PHE A 474 -9.01 10.64 -13.10
CA PHE A 474 -9.63 9.96 -11.97
C PHE A 474 -11.01 10.59 -11.77
N ILE A 475 -12.06 9.82 -11.93
CA ILE A 475 -13.42 10.35 -12.05
C ILE A 475 -14.35 9.59 -11.09
N GLN A 476 -14.98 10.30 -10.17
CA GLN A 476 -16.12 9.82 -9.37
C GLN A 476 -17.37 10.58 -9.79
N PRO A 477 -18.23 9.97 -10.61
CA PRO A 477 -19.43 10.63 -11.13
C PRO A 477 -20.61 10.59 -10.15
N LEU A 478 -20.67 9.58 -9.26
CA LEU A 478 -21.70 9.41 -8.24
C LEU A 478 -21.09 9.64 -6.86
N LEU A 479 -21.46 10.74 -6.20
CA LEU A 479 -20.84 11.15 -4.93
C LEU A 479 -21.22 10.27 -3.74
N ASP A 480 -22.27 9.48 -3.85
CA ASP A 480 -22.76 8.52 -2.88
C ASP A 480 -22.19 7.09 -3.08
N GLU A 481 -21.42 6.89 -4.15
CA GLU A 481 -20.70 5.64 -4.42
C GLU A 481 -19.21 5.88 -4.32
N MET A 482 -18.51 5.10 -3.49
CA MET A 482 -17.05 5.20 -3.35
C MET A 482 -16.37 4.41 -4.48
N VAL A 483 -16.65 4.82 -5.73
CA VAL A 483 -16.10 4.23 -6.95
C VAL A 483 -15.43 5.29 -7.80
N VAL A 484 -14.16 5.05 -8.15
CA VAL A 484 -13.36 5.90 -9.04
C VAL A 484 -13.07 5.16 -10.32
N TYR A 485 -13.32 5.81 -11.45
CA TYR A 485 -12.90 5.36 -12.77
C TYR A 485 -11.56 6.02 -13.10
N GLN A 486 -10.55 5.20 -13.33
CA GLN A 486 -9.21 5.67 -13.67
C GLN A 486 -8.90 5.36 -15.13
N ILE A 487 -8.45 6.36 -15.88
CA ILE A 487 -8.09 6.24 -17.30
C ILE A 487 -6.73 6.90 -17.51
N TYR A 488 -5.77 6.15 -18.04
CA TYR A 488 -4.49 6.67 -18.52
C TYR A 488 -4.42 6.65 -20.04
N GLY A 489 -3.84 7.68 -20.63
CA GLY A 489 -3.56 7.75 -22.06
C GLY A 489 -2.13 8.22 -22.33
N ASN A 490 -1.47 7.65 -23.35
CA ASN A 490 -0.10 7.97 -23.73
C ASN A 490 0.01 8.61 -25.12
N PRO A 491 1.19 9.11 -25.56
CA PRO A 491 1.40 9.70 -26.88
C PRO A 491 1.16 8.78 -28.07
N LEU A 492 1.13 7.46 -27.89
CA LEU A 492 0.80 6.48 -28.94
C LEU A 492 -0.71 6.27 -29.11
N GLY A 493 -1.53 6.82 -28.20
CA GLY A 493 -2.98 6.63 -28.19
C GLY A 493 -3.43 5.35 -27.50
N ALA A 494 -2.51 4.61 -26.89
CA ALA A 494 -2.85 3.49 -26.03
C ALA A 494 -3.46 3.99 -24.72
N VAL A 495 -4.39 3.22 -24.17
CA VAL A 495 -5.08 3.51 -22.91
C VAL A 495 -4.96 2.33 -21.96
N PHE A 496 -4.91 2.65 -20.67
CA PHE A 496 -5.09 1.72 -19.56
C PHE A 496 -6.23 2.22 -18.71
N ASP A 497 -7.15 1.38 -18.35
CA ASP A 497 -8.24 1.77 -17.46
C ASP A 497 -8.53 0.72 -16.39
N GLN A 498 -9.13 1.18 -15.30
CA GLN A 498 -9.58 0.34 -14.21
C GLN A 498 -10.66 1.04 -13.40
N ARG A 499 -11.38 0.25 -12.61
CA ARG A 499 -12.32 0.73 -11.61
C ARG A 499 -11.76 0.48 -10.22
N ILE A 500 -11.76 1.49 -9.36
CA ILE A 500 -11.28 1.44 -7.98
C ILE A 500 -12.48 1.61 -7.07
N SER A 501 -12.71 0.66 -6.16
CA SER A 501 -13.79 0.71 -5.17
C SER A 501 -13.20 0.72 -3.77
N PHE A 502 -13.81 1.49 -2.87
CA PHE A 502 -13.38 1.60 -1.49
C PHE A 502 -14.42 0.96 -0.56
N ASP A 503 -13.98 0.00 0.22
CA ASP A 503 -14.74 -0.56 1.32
C ASP A 503 -14.27 0.10 2.63
N ASP A 504 -15.22 0.69 3.40
CA ASP A 504 -15.03 1.32 4.72
C ASP A 504 -13.88 2.37 4.86
N GLY A 505 -13.34 2.88 3.76
CA GLY A 505 -12.39 4.00 3.74
C GLY A 505 -10.92 3.63 3.95
N MET A 506 -10.58 2.41 4.34
CA MET A 506 -9.19 1.97 4.56
C MET A 506 -8.60 1.18 3.40
N ILE A 507 -9.40 0.35 2.74
CA ILE A 507 -8.92 -0.60 1.75
C ILE A 507 -9.64 -0.35 0.44
N TYR A 508 -8.90 -0.19 -0.63
CA TYR A 508 -9.47 -0.15 -1.97
C TYR A 508 -9.19 -1.46 -2.72
N THR A 509 -10.13 -1.83 -3.57
CA THR A 509 -9.97 -2.92 -4.53
C THR A 509 -9.92 -2.37 -5.93
N THR A 510 -9.03 -2.91 -6.76
CA THR A 510 -8.89 -2.53 -8.17
C THR A 510 -9.47 -3.61 -9.06
N ASP A 511 -10.36 -3.22 -9.95
CA ASP A 511 -10.89 -4.06 -11.01
C ASP A 511 -10.24 -3.65 -12.33
N VAL A 512 -9.11 -4.27 -12.65
CA VAL A 512 -8.35 -4.07 -13.89
C VAL A 512 -9.00 -4.77 -15.09
N THR A 513 -10.09 -5.52 -14.88
CA THR A 513 -10.85 -6.16 -15.96
C THR A 513 -11.99 -5.27 -16.46
N TRP A 514 -12.21 -4.11 -15.80
CA TRP A 514 -13.11 -3.11 -16.34
C TRP A 514 -12.49 -2.48 -17.58
N ASP A 515 -13.12 -2.71 -18.71
CA ASP A 515 -12.69 -2.28 -20.04
C ASP A 515 -13.77 -1.36 -20.63
N GLY A 516 -13.60 -0.04 -20.43
CA GLY A 516 -14.58 0.95 -20.85
C GLY A 516 -14.69 1.05 -22.38
N GLU A 517 -15.90 1.03 -22.91
CA GLU A 517 -16.19 1.22 -24.34
C GLU A 517 -16.16 2.73 -24.69
N TYR A 518 -14.99 3.33 -24.92
CA TYR A 518 -14.83 4.73 -25.28
C TYR A 518 -13.84 4.94 -26.43
N GLU A 519 -13.94 6.09 -27.09
CA GLU A 519 -13.01 6.50 -28.14
C GLU A 519 -11.88 7.31 -27.51
N ALA A 520 -10.63 7.01 -27.87
CA ALA A 520 -9.45 7.78 -27.46
C ALA A 520 -8.46 7.91 -28.62
N ALA A 521 -7.78 9.04 -28.70
CA ALA A 521 -6.74 9.29 -29.69
C ALA A 521 -5.65 10.19 -29.11
N SER A 522 -4.42 10.00 -29.62
CA SER A 522 -3.29 10.89 -29.35
C SER A 522 -2.63 11.34 -30.64
N LYS A 523 -2.01 12.52 -30.57
CA LYS A 523 -1.21 13.05 -31.68
C LYS A 523 0.00 13.82 -31.17
N VAL A 524 1.17 13.48 -31.71
CA VAL A 524 2.44 14.15 -31.43
C VAL A 524 2.69 15.25 -32.44
N TYR A 525 3.05 16.44 -31.97
CA TYR A 525 3.41 17.63 -32.75
C TYR A 525 4.89 17.97 -32.54
N GLU A 526 5.35 19.09 -33.09
CA GLU A 526 6.76 19.51 -33.00
C GLU A 526 7.14 20.03 -31.60
N ASP A 527 6.16 20.44 -30.78
CA ASP A 527 6.34 21.10 -29.48
C ASP A 527 5.47 20.53 -28.34
N ARG A 528 4.67 19.51 -28.64
CA ARG A 528 3.70 18.92 -27.71
C ARG A 528 3.15 17.60 -28.20
N TRP A 529 2.41 16.96 -27.34
CA TRP A 529 1.44 15.92 -27.74
C TRP A 529 0.07 16.22 -27.13
N VAL A 530 -0.96 15.67 -27.75
CA VAL A 530 -2.35 15.87 -27.35
C VAL A 530 -2.99 14.51 -27.16
N PHE A 531 -3.73 14.36 -26.08
CA PHE A 531 -4.63 13.24 -25.83
C PHE A 531 -6.07 13.73 -25.83
N GLU A 532 -6.98 12.93 -26.33
CA GLU A 532 -8.40 13.22 -26.39
C GLU A 532 -9.20 11.93 -26.20
N ALA A 533 -10.30 11.99 -25.43
CA ALA A 533 -11.21 10.86 -25.27
C ALA A 533 -12.68 11.31 -25.16
N ALA A 534 -13.58 10.48 -25.71
CA ALA A 534 -15.02 10.61 -25.61
C ALA A 534 -15.59 9.36 -24.90
N ILE A 535 -16.06 9.54 -23.68
CA ILE A 535 -16.47 8.45 -22.79
C ILE A 535 -18.00 8.45 -22.70
N PRO A 536 -18.70 7.40 -23.16
CA PRO A 536 -20.14 7.31 -23.01
C PRO A 536 -20.56 7.37 -21.53
N LEU A 537 -21.60 8.13 -21.22
CA LEU A 537 -22.12 8.23 -19.84
C LEU A 537 -22.59 6.90 -19.27
N SER A 538 -22.96 5.96 -20.16
CA SER A 538 -23.32 4.59 -19.78
C SER A 538 -22.18 3.82 -19.12
N GLU A 539 -20.92 4.16 -19.40
CA GLU A 539 -19.75 3.55 -18.76
C GLU A 539 -19.68 3.88 -17.26
N PHE A 540 -20.18 5.07 -16.92
CA PHE A 540 -20.28 5.54 -15.54
C PHE A 540 -21.62 5.20 -14.88
N GLY A 541 -22.58 4.65 -15.63
CA GLY A 541 -23.92 4.37 -15.13
C GLY A 541 -24.76 5.62 -14.82
N VAL A 542 -24.40 6.79 -15.38
CA VAL A 542 -25.02 8.09 -15.07
C VAL A 542 -25.77 8.66 -16.27
N VAL A 543 -26.68 9.58 -15.96
CA VAL A 543 -27.34 10.48 -16.90
C VAL A 543 -27.16 11.87 -16.33
N PHE A 544 -26.70 12.83 -17.13
CA PHE A 544 -26.51 14.21 -16.63
C PHE A 544 -27.82 14.86 -16.16
N GLY A 545 -27.74 15.53 -14.99
CA GLY A 545 -28.73 16.48 -14.51
C GLY A 545 -28.19 17.93 -14.63
N GLU A 546 -29.09 18.92 -14.52
CA GLU A 546 -28.67 20.31 -14.37
C GLU A 546 -27.92 20.47 -13.04
N ASP A 547 -26.78 21.15 -13.06
CA ASP A 547 -25.92 21.43 -11.91
C ASP A 547 -25.24 20.20 -11.27
N ASP A 548 -25.01 19.14 -12.03
CA ASP A 548 -24.26 17.97 -11.54
C ASP A 548 -22.82 18.35 -11.16
N VAL A 549 -22.35 17.77 -10.07
CA VAL A 549 -20.99 17.92 -9.57
C VAL A 549 -20.35 16.55 -9.51
N TRP A 550 -19.21 16.41 -10.18
CA TRP A 550 -18.39 15.22 -10.09
C TRP A 550 -17.14 15.48 -9.27
N ARG A 551 -16.59 14.48 -8.61
CA ARG A 551 -15.25 14.58 -8.06
C ARG A 551 -14.25 14.06 -9.07
N VAL A 552 -13.20 14.85 -9.29
CA VAL A 552 -12.17 14.50 -10.27
C VAL A 552 -10.78 14.85 -9.76
N ASN A 553 -9.82 14.10 -10.24
CA ASN A 553 -8.42 14.53 -10.26
C ASN A 553 -7.81 14.17 -11.61
N PHE A 554 -6.73 14.84 -11.99
CA PHE A 554 -6.03 14.52 -13.23
C PHE A 554 -4.54 14.78 -13.08
N ARG A 555 -3.76 13.99 -13.81
CA ARG A 555 -2.33 13.80 -13.66
C ARG A 555 -1.61 13.96 -14.99
N ARG A 556 -0.42 14.54 -14.97
CA ARG A 556 0.59 14.42 -16.00
C ARG A 556 1.81 13.68 -15.47
N LYS A 557 2.35 12.74 -16.26
CA LYS A 557 3.62 12.08 -15.99
C LYS A 557 4.57 12.30 -17.17
N GLN A 558 5.84 12.66 -16.86
CA GLN A 558 6.89 12.87 -17.84
C GLN A 558 8.10 12.04 -17.47
N GLN A 559 8.45 11.04 -18.26
CA GLN A 559 9.53 10.10 -17.97
C GLN A 559 10.92 10.73 -18.03
N ARG A 560 11.14 11.65 -18.97
CA ARG A 560 12.42 12.33 -19.14
C ARG A 560 12.90 13.03 -17.87
N THR A 561 12.01 13.70 -17.16
CA THR A 561 12.31 14.39 -15.90
C THR A 561 12.00 13.53 -14.67
N ARG A 562 11.34 12.39 -14.84
CA ARG A 562 10.67 11.60 -13.79
C ARG A 562 9.62 12.41 -13.03
N GLY A 563 9.10 13.48 -13.67
CA GLY A 563 8.12 14.39 -13.10
C GLY A 563 6.72 13.78 -13.10
N VAL A 564 6.00 14.03 -12.01
CA VAL A 564 4.57 13.75 -11.87
C VAL A 564 3.91 14.98 -11.26
N GLU A 565 2.92 15.52 -11.94
CA GLU A 565 2.13 16.64 -11.44
C GLU A 565 0.64 16.29 -11.43
N ASP A 566 -0.03 16.69 -10.35
CA ASP A 566 -1.46 16.48 -10.14
C ASP A 566 -2.20 17.81 -10.01
N TRP A 567 -3.47 17.81 -10.40
CA TRP A 567 -4.34 18.98 -10.20
C TRP A 567 -4.68 19.17 -8.72
N GLN A 568 -4.95 18.08 -8.02
CA GLN A 568 -5.32 18.08 -6.60
C GLN A 568 -4.34 17.19 -5.84
N ILE A 569 -3.83 17.65 -4.70
CA ILE A 569 -2.85 16.96 -3.86
C ILE A 569 -3.42 16.80 -2.44
N PRO A 570 -3.14 15.68 -1.75
CA PRO A 570 -2.45 14.47 -2.23
C PRO A 570 -3.31 13.63 -3.17
N ILE A 571 -2.69 12.75 -3.96
CA ILE A 571 -3.41 11.72 -4.69
C ILE A 571 -3.23 10.38 -3.97
N ASP A 572 -4.26 9.93 -3.30
CA ASP A 572 -4.33 8.65 -2.60
C ASP A 572 -5.41 7.72 -3.17
N TYR A 573 -5.92 8.02 -4.37
CA TYR A 573 -7.08 7.41 -5.01
C TYR A 573 -8.40 7.57 -4.25
N ASN A 574 -8.41 8.05 -3.01
CA ASN A 574 -9.62 8.33 -2.26
C ASN A 574 -10.37 9.53 -2.86
N PRO A 575 -11.59 9.36 -3.37
CA PRO A 575 -12.31 10.44 -4.02
C PRO A 575 -12.65 11.61 -3.06
N ASN A 576 -12.55 11.41 -1.76
CA ASN A 576 -12.72 12.49 -0.79
C ASN A 576 -11.62 13.55 -0.87
N THR A 577 -10.45 13.22 -1.44
CA THR A 577 -9.33 14.15 -1.66
C THR A 577 -9.40 14.86 -3.01
N PHE A 578 -10.32 14.48 -3.89
CA PHE A 578 -10.46 15.05 -5.23
C PHE A 578 -11.08 16.44 -5.20
N GLY A 579 -10.84 17.20 -6.27
CA GLY A 579 -11.54 18.45 -6.54
C GLY A 579 -12.91 18.24 -7.19
N GLU A 580 -13.65 19.31 -7.35
CA GLU A 580 -15.01 19.33 -7.93
C GLU A 580 -14.96 19.74 -9.41
N LEU A 581 -15.63 19.01 -10.28
CA LEU A 581 -15.91 19.40 -11.66
C LEU A 581 -17.41 19.72 -11.78
N LEU A 582 -17.69 20.99 -12.06
CA LEU A 582 -19.05 21.50 -12.21
C LEU A 582 -19.47 21.34 -13.66
N LEU A 583 -20.56 20.64 -13.92
CA LEU A 583 -21.12 20.47 -15.25
C LEU A 583 -22.06 21.67 -15.53
N LYS A 584 -21.65 22.59 -16.42
CA LYS A 584 -22.35 23.86 -16.71
C LYS A 584 -22.75 24.00 -18.17
#